data_737bb37a1612f8dbfeb33c0e65d7a1f8
#
_entry.id   737bb37a1612f8dbfeb33c0e65d7a1f8
#
_cell.length_a   1.000
_cell.length_b   1.000
_cell.length_c   1.000
_cell.angle_alpha   90.00
_cell.angle_beta   90.00
_cell.angle_gamma   90.00
#
_symmetry.space_group_name_H-M   'P 1'
#
loop_
_entity.id
_entity.type
_entity.pdbx_description
1 polymer ?
#
loop_
_entity_poly.entity_id
_entity_poly.type
_entity_poly.pdbx_seq_one_letter_code
_entity_poly.pdbx_strand_id
1 'polypeptide(L)'
;MAAEIAAQPAPQDSPGEGELLDKIEALARLCTTLQGASQRVSAESGLARTRLGTALAEALLAREAAGADARALAMTGYRAVAAGHTRPRRYNRIARRIDNLLDRLPWIGRAMIIDRSGLWADERGKGRLGAMAAYARRGGDPSAQPQALFDQSWYLKGRPDLAGSAACPLTHYLLHGAAEGADPHPLFDTGFYAARNAAELGACGLSPLEHFVRVGAGEGRDPHPLFDVAYYVRQAPDLIATGENPLLHYLRTGAARGLNPHPLFASDYYASQLAASGIAEEASLLHYLTAGSALGLKPHPLFDPAWYREQYPDVVTRNAEPLIDFVTTGGEQGRSPGPWFDTSRYLALRAPAGPVVGNPLVDYLHGGAWRISEPWLGRPSLDFVSTAAEFAGWSMTPLEHWARQGGGQIPNA
;
A
#
# COMPACT_ATOMS: atom_id res chain seq x y z
N MET A 1 21.14 89.29 61.87
CA MET A 1 20.49 88.07 61.52
C MET A 1 21.27 87.56 60.29
N ALA A 2 22.19 86.65 60.48
CA ALA A 2 22.97 86.04 59.43
C ALA A 2 22.35 84.68 59.09
N ALA A 3 22.03 84.48 57.83
CA ALA A 3 21.51 83.19 57.32
C ALA A 3 22.73 82.34 56.89
N GLU A 4 22.83 81.21 57.52
CA GLU A 4 23.80 80.17 57.27
C GLU A 4 23.41 79.43 55.95
N ILE A 5 24.28 79.51 54.92
CA ILE A 5 24.13 78.78 53.67
C ILE A 5 24.80 77.45 53.90
N ALA A 6 24.04 76.39 53.97
CA ALA A 6 24.55 75.02 54.01
C ALA A 6 25.17 74.62 52.68
N ALA A 7 26.44 74.20 52.74
CA ALA A 7 27.23 73.72 51.59
C ALA A 7 26.68 72.37 51.12
N GLN A 8 26.27 72.24 49.83
CA GLN A 8 26.04 71.01 49.18
C GLN A 8 27.32 70.17 49.02
N PRO A 9 27.25 68.84 49.18
CA PRO A 9 28.41 67.98 48.92
C PRO A 9 28.75 67.99 47.44
N ALA A 10 30.03 67.95 47.14
CA ALA A 10 30.61 67.91 45.79
C ALA A 10 30.09 66.65 45.05
N PRO A 11 29.97 66.72 43.71
CA PRO A 11 29.61 65.53 42.89
C PRO A 11 30.69 64.47 42.99
N GLN A 12 30.25 63.23 43.27
CA GLN A 12 31.13 62.07 43.30
C GLN A 12 31.86 61.94 41.96
N ASP A 13 33.17 61.69 42.00
CA ASP A 13 34.03 61.52 40.84
C ASP A 13 33.44 60.59 39.81
N SER A 14 33.18 61.09 38.60
CA SER A 14 32.96 60.29 37.42
C SER A 14 34.20 59.43 37.18
N PRO A 15 34.05 58.12 36.90
CA PRO A 15 35.20 57.29 36.61
C PRO A 15 36.05 57.95 35.49
N GLY A 16 37.38 58.09 35.71
CA GLY A 16 38.23 58.68 34.71
C GLY A 16 38.23 58.00 33.39
N GLU A 17 38.39 58.68 32.26
CA GLU A 17 38.33 58.08 30.88
C GLU A 17 39.18 56.82 30.77
N GLY A 18 40.30 56.67 31.48
CA GLY A 18 41.11 55.46 31.53
C GLY A 18 40.43 54.25 32.12
N GLU A 19 39.66 54.43 33.21
CA GLU A 19 38.90 53.37 33.87
C GLU A 19 37.70 52.88 33.01
N LEU A 20 37.10 53.78 32.24
CA LEU A 20 36.08 53.44 31.26
C LEU A 20 36.63 52.65 30.06
N LEU A 21 37.81 53.03 29.55
CA LEU A 21 38.51 52.30 28.49
C LEU A 21 38.90 50.89 28.93
N ASP A 22 39.43 50.70 30.12
CA ASP A 22 39.77 49.39 30.68
C ASP A 22 38.53 48.48 30.81
N LYS A 23 37.42 49.06 31.26
CA LYS A 23 36.14 48.32 31.34
C LYS A 23 35.58 47.92 29.95
N ILE A 24 35.70 48.79 28.96
CA ILE A 24 35.31 48.50 27.57
C ILE A 24 36.17 47.39 27.00
N GLU A 25 37.48 47.42 27.18
CA GLU A 25 38.39 46.35 26.73
C GLU A 25 38.10 45.02 27.43
N ALA A 26 37.82 45.02 28.73
CA ALA A 26 37.48 43.84 29.50
C ALA A 26 36.18 43.23 29.00
N LEU A 27 35.14 44.04 28.72
CA LEU A 27 33.87 43.62 28.13
C LEU A 27 34.05 43.07 26.71
N ALA A 28 34.88 43.71 25.88
CA ALA A 28 35.18 43.24 24.53
C ALA A 28 35.86 41.86 24.54
N ARG A 29 36.82 41.64 25.45
CA ARG A 29 37.45 40.32 25.66
C ARG A 29 36.47 39.27 26.14
N LEU A 30 35.58 39.63 27.06
CA LEU A 30 34.51 38.73 27.54
C LEU A 30 33.53 38.36 26.42
N CYS A 31 33.08 39.34 25.62
CA CYS A 31 32.22 39.09 24.46
C CYS A 31 32.85 38.14 23.44
N THR A 32 34.13 38.34 23.13
CA THR A 32 34.87 37.45 22.21
C THR A 32 34.97 36.02 22.77
N THR A 33 35.22 35.89 24.07
CA THR A 33 35.28 34.59 24.74
C THR A 33 33.94 33.88 24.74
N LEU A 34 32.84 34.60 25.03
CA LEU A 34 31.49 34.09 25.02
C LEU A 34 31.05 33.72 23.60
N GLN A 35 31.36 34.49 22.59
CA GLN A 35 31.11 34.16 21.19
C GLN A 35 31.84 32.88 20.78
N GLY A 36 33.11 32.72 21.12
CA GLY A 36 33.85 31.50 20.84
C GLY A 36 33.33 30.28 21.60
N ALA A 37 32.85 30.45 22.82
CA ALA A 37 32.19 29.39 23.58
C ALA A 37 30.85 29.00 22.95
N SER A 38 30.04 29.98 22.55
CA SER A 38 28.76 29.74 21.86
C SER A 38 28.94 29.01 20.53
N GLN A 39 29.93 29.39 19.73
CA GLN A 39 30.25 28.70 18.47
C GLN A 39 30.71 27.26 18.71
N ARG A 40 31.50 26.98 19.74
CA ARG A 40 31.93 25.63 20.11
C ARG A 40 30.70 24.75 20.50
N VAL A 41 29.84 25.26 21.36
CA VAL A 41 28.62 24.57 21.78
C VAL A 41 27.68 24.29 20.59
N SER A 42 27.56 25.25 19.67
CA SER A 42 26.78 25.05 18.44
C SER A 42 27.40 23.99 17.53
N ALA A 43 28.71 23.98 17.37
CA ALA A 43 29.41 22.97 16.56
C ALA A 43 29.33 21.58 17.19
N GLU A 44 29.49 21.45 18.51
CA GLU A 44 29.35 20.20 19.24
C GLU A 44 27.90 19.66 19.18
N SER A 45 26.93 20.55 19.34
CA SER A 45 25.51 20.16 19.20
C SER A 45 25.17 19.73 17.77
N GLY A 46 25.73 20.38 16.75
CA GLY A 46 25.61 19.99 15.36
C GLY A 46 26.16 18.59 15.07
N LEU A 47 27.38 18.32 15.58
CA LEU A 47 28.01 16.99 15.48
C LEU A 47 27.21 15.89 16.23
N ALA A 48 26.72 16.21 17.42
CA ALA A 48 25.87 15.27 18.18
C ALA A 48 24.58 14.98 17.44
N ARG A 49 23.95 15.98 16.85
CA ARG A 49 22.74 15.82 16.00
C ARG A 49 23.01 14.91 14.80
N THR A 50 24.11 15.15 14.08
CA THR A 50 24.49 14.31 12.93
C THR A 50 24.73 12.86 13.35
N ARG A 51 25.45 12.61 14.44
CA ARG A 51 25.71 11.26 14.95
C ARG A 51 24.42 10.56 15.37
N LEU A 52 23.53 11.27 16.05
CA LEU A 52 22.22 10.72 16.44
C LEU A 52 21.37 10.39 15.22
N GLY A 53 21.35 11.26 14.21
CA GLY A 53 20.66 11.02 12.95
C GLY A 53 21.18 9.78 12.21
N THR A 54 22.51 9.62 12.13
CA THR A 54 23.12 8.43 11.51
C THR A 54 22.79 7.16 12.29
N ALA A 55 22.93 7.16 13.61
CA ALA A 55 22.60 5.98 14.43
C ALA A 55 21.13 5.60 14.35
N LEU A 56 20.24 6.59 14.30
CA LEU A 56 18.81 6.33 14.09
C LEU A 56 18.53 5.73 12.72
N ALA A 57 19.10 6.27 11.65
CA ALA A 57 18.96 5.74 10.30
C ALA A 57 19.45 4.29 10.21
N GLU A 58 20.60 3.97 10.82
CA GLU A 58 21.11 2.60 10.90
C GLU A 58 20.16 1.67 11.68
N ALA A 59 19.62 2.13 12.81
CA ALA A 59 18.66 1.33 13.60
C ALA A 59 17.35 1.08 12.82
N LEU A 60 16.85 2.07 12.09
CA LEU A 60 15.65 1.94 11.26
C LEU A 60 15.88 1.02 10.06
N LEU A 61 17.04 1.09 9.42
CA LEU A 61 17.43 0.14 8.36
C LEU A 61 17.57 -1.28 8.87
N ALA A 62 18.17 -1.47 10.05
CA ALA A 62 18.28 -2.79 10.68
C ALA A 62 16.90 -3.37 11.01
N ARG A 63 15.98 -2.54 11.51
CA ARG A 63 14.59 -2.93 11.77
C ARG A 63 13.86 -3.33 10.49
N GLU A 64 14.05 -2.59 9.39
CA GLU A 64 13.41 -2.90 8.10
C GLU A 64 13.99 -4.17 7.47
N ALA A 65 15.30 -4.40 7.58
CA ALA A 65 15.92 -5.65 7.18
C ALA A 65 15.34 -6.85 7.95
N ALA A 66 15.21 -6.73 9.27
CA ALA A 66 14.56 -7.76 10.09
C ALA A 66 13.09 -7.98 9.68
N GLY A 67 12.38 -6.92 9.29
CA GLY A 67 11.03 -7.00 8.74
C GLY A 67 10.99 -7.73 7.38
N ALA A 68 11.99 -7.54 6.52
CA ALA A 68 12.09 -8.25 5.25
C ALA A 68 12.34 -9.75 5.46
N ASP A 69 13.22 -10.11 6.39
CA ASP A 69 13.46 -11.51 6.76
C ASP A 69 12.21 -12.17 7.36
N ALA A 70 11.47 -11.44 8.20
CA ALA A 70 10.19 -11.92 8.75
C ALA A 70 9.13 -12.14 7.65
N ARG A 71 9.09 -11.29 6.60
CA ARG A 71 8.23 -11.50 5.43
C ARG A 71 8.57 -12.79 4.69
N ALA A 72 9.85 -13.01 4.41
CA ALA A 72 10.33 -14.21 3.72
C ALA A 72 10.01 -15.48 4.52
N LEU A 73 10.20 -15.44 5.85
CA LEU A 73 9.89 -16.56 6.74
C LEU A 73 8.38 -16.83 6.78
N ALA A 74 7.54 -15.80 6.90
CA ALA A 74 6.08 -15.92 6.89
C ALA A 74 5.58 -16.56 5.59
N MET A 75 6.09 -16.11 4.43
CA MET A 75 5.75 -16.68 3.14
C MET A 75 6.23 -18.12 2.98
N THR A 76 7.40 -18.47 3.53
CA THR A 76 7.89 -19.84 3.50
C THR A 76 6.98 -20.76 4.33
N GLY A 77 6.59 -20.33 5.52
CA GLY A 77 5.63 -21.04 6.36
C GLY A 77 4.26 -21.22 5.69
N TYR A 78 3.72 -20.13 5.15
CA TYR A 78 2.45 -20.16 4.41
C TYR A 78 2.49 -21.13 3.22
N ARG A 79 3.52 -21.04 2.37
CA ARG A 79 3.68 -21.95 1.21
C ARG A 79 3.73 -23.42 1.61
N ALA A 80 4.42 -23.75 2.70
CA ALA A 80 4.52 -25.11 3.19
C ALA A 80 3.16 -25.68 3.62
N VAL A 81 2.33 -24.89 4.30
CA VAL A 81 0.98 -25.29 4.72
C VAL A 81 0.02 -25.33 3.52
N ALA A 82 0.02 -24.29 2.67
CA ALA A 82 -0.85 -24.20 1.50
C ALA A 82 -0.59 -25.35 0.50
N ALA A 83 0.67 -25.76 0.29
CA ALA A 83 1.02 -26.89 -0.55
C ALA A 83 0.35 -28.22 -0.12
N GLY A 84 0.06 -28.38 1.17
CA GLY A 84 -0.69 -29.51 1.69
C GLY A 84 -2.16 -29.55 1.22
N HIS A 85 -2.74 -28.44 0.84
CA HIS A 85 -4.13 -28.31 0.39
C HIS A 85 -4.28 -28.46 -1.13
N THR A 86 -3.20 -28.31 -1.91
CA THR A 86 -3.19 -28.44 -3.36
C THR A 86 -3.08 -29.91 -3.77
N ARG A 87 -4.19 -30.62 -3.81
CA ARG A 87 -4.24 -31.97 -4.40
C ARG A 87 -4.55 -31.87 -5.89
N PRO A 88 -3.61 -32.25 -6.80
CA PRO A 88 -3.94 -32.35 -8.21
C PRO A 88 -4.95 -33.49 -8.42
N ARG A 89 -6.18 -33.14 -8.78
CA ARG A 89 -7.14 -34.14 -9.22
C ARG A 89 -6.68 -34.70 -10.57
N ARG A 90 -6.18 -35.94 -10.60
CA ARG A 90 -5.85 -36.64 -11.82
C ARG A 90 -7.11 -36.82 -12.65
N TYR A 91 -7.14 -36.17 -13.80
CA TYR A 91 -8.23 -36.25 -14.76
C TYR A 91 -8.10 -37.55 -15.57
N ASN A 92 -9.15 -38.39 -15.56
CA ASN A 92 -9.17 -39.68 -16.22
C ASN A 92 -10.07 -39.69 -17.46
N ARG A 93 -9.68 -40.49 -18.44
CA ARG A 93 -10.13 -40.78 -19.79
C ARG A 93 -11.65 -40.96 -20.05
N ILE A 94 -12.51 -40.65 -19.12
CA ILE A 94 -13.97 -40.79 -19.20
C ILE A 94 -14.61 -39.68 -20.04
N ALA A 95 -13.92 -38.53 -20.21
CA ALA A 95 -14.46 -37.35 -20.88
C ALA A 95 -14.90 -37.58 -22.34
N ARG A 96 -14.18 -38.43 -23.10
CA ARG A 96 -14.46 -38.62 -24.53
C ARG A 96 -15.75 -39.37 -24.85
N ARG A 97 -16.36 -40.07 -23.88
CA ARG A 97 -17.65 -40.79 -24.09
C ARG A 97 -18.87 -39.96 -23.72
N ILE A 98 -18.67 -38.78 -23.18
CA ILE A 98 -19.77 -37.95 -22.64
C ILE A 98 -20.16 -36.84 -23.62
N ASP A 99 -19.36 -36.52 -24.64
CA ASP A 99 -19.63 -35.44 -25.59
C ASP A 99 -21.01 -35.55 -26.25
N ASN A 100 -21.44 -36.72 -26.64
CA ASN A 100 -22.76 -36.94 -27.24
C ASN A 100 -23.96 -36.81 -26.26
N LEU A 101 -23.69 -36.86 -24.93
CA LEU A 101 -24.69 -36.63 -23.90
C LEU A 101 -24.82 -35.16 -23.56
N LEU A 102 -23.73 -34.40 -23.72
CA LEU A 102 -23.64 -32.98 -23.39
C LEU A 102 -24.48 -32.11 -24.34
N ASP A 103 -24.59 -32.53 -25.62
CA ASP A 103 -25.40 -31.83 -26.61
C ASP A 103 -26.89 -31.90 -26.28
N ARG A 104 -27.35 -32.99 -25.64
CA ARG A 104 -28.76 -33.18 -25.24
C ARG A 104 -29.11 -32.51 -23.89
N LEU A 105 -28.14 -32.32 -23.01
CA LEU A 105 -28.35 -31.75 -21.68
C LEU A 105 -27.21 -30.70 -21.37
N PRO A 106 -27.28 -29.54 -21.99
CA PRO A 106 -26.20 -28.54 -21.92
C PRO A 106 -25.88 -28.08 -20.50
N TRP A 107 -26.82 -28.18 -19.57
CA TRP A 107 -26.59 -27.87 -18.16
C TRP A 107 -25.66 -28.88 -17.45
N ILE A 108 -25.65 -30.14 -17.88
CA ILE A 108 -24.74 -31.15 -17.33
C ILE A 108 -23.32 -30.82 -17.73
N GLY A 109 -23.07 -30.42 -18.98
CA GLY A 109 -21.78 -29.94 -19.44
C GLY A 109 -21.30 -28.76 -18.65
N ARG A 110 -22.14 -27.77 -18.41
CA ARG A 110 -21.83 -26.60 -17.56
C ARG A 110 -21.47 -27.01 -16.14
N ALA A 111 -22.26 -27.87 -15.50
CA ALA A 111 -22.00 -28.37 -14.16
C ALA A 111 -20.65 -29.11 -14.06
N MET A 112 -20.33 -29.93 -15.08
CA MET A 112 -19.04 -30.63 -15.15
C MET A 112 -17.84 -29.68 -15.31
N ILE A 113 -17.97 -28.62 -16.12
CA ILE A 113 -16.93 -27.58 -16.28
C ILE A 113 -16.73 -26.90 -14.95
N ILE A 114 -17.77 -26.49 -14.27
CA ILE A 114 -17.71 -25.82 -12.95
C ILE A 114 -17.11 -26.77 -11.90
N ASP A 115 -17.53 -28.03 -11.83
CA ASP A 115 -16.95 -28.99 -10.86
C ASP A 115 -15.46 -29.23 -11.12
N ARG A 116 -15.09 -29.36 -12.39
CA ARG A 116 -13.69 -29.53 -12.82
C ARG A 116 -12.82 -28.33 -12.44
N SER A 117 -13.32 -27.11 -12.61
CA SER A 117 -12.58 -25.88 -12.29
C SER A 117 -12.21 -25.81 -10.81
N GLY A 118 -12.97 -26.45 -9.92
CA GLY A 118 -12.81 -26.33 -8.49
C GLY A 118 -13.23 -24.97 -7.93
N LEU A 119 -13.82 -24.11 -8.77
CA LEU A 119 -14.26 -22.76 -8.40
C LEU A 119 -15.63 -22.74 -7.72
N TRP A 120 -16.31 -23.89 -7.55
CA TRP A 120 -17.54 -23.95 -6.78
C TRP A 120 -17.24 -24.18 -5.31
N ALA A 121 -17.39 -23.15 -4.50
CA ALA A 121 -17.28 -23.23 -3.05
C ALA A 121 -18.67 -23.14 -2.43
N ASP A 122 -19.20 -24.26 -1.94
CA ASP A 122 -20.41 -24.25 -1.13
C ASP A 122 -20.02 -24.14 0.35
N GLU A 123 -20.23 -22.99 0.95
CA GLU A 123 -19.97 -22.75 2.37
C GLU A 123 -20.86 -23.59 3.30
N ARG A 124 -21.94 -24.14 2.78
CA ARG A 124 -22.95 -24.86 3.57
C ARG A 124 -22.74 -26.37 3.65
N GLY A 125 -21.74 -26.93 2.95
CA GLY A 125 -21.31 -28.32 3.09
C GLY A 125 -22.36 -29.42 2.80
N LYS A 126 -23.60 -29.06 2.49
CA LYS A 126 -24.69 -29.99 2.24
C LYS A 126 -25.34 -29.66 0.89
N GLY A 127 -25.08 -30.51 -0.11
CA GLY A 127 -25.76 -30.39 -1.40
C GLY A 127 -24.96 -29.73 -2.53
N ARG A 128 -23.64 -29.76 -2.47
CA ARG A 128 -22.73 -29.17 -3.46
C ARG A 128 -23.15 -29.44 -4.90
N LEU A 129 -23.47 -30.69 -5.23
CA LEU A 129 -23.90 -31.06 -6.58
C LEU A 129 -25.28 -30.51 -6.92
N GLY A 130 -26.22 -30.45 -5.96
CA GLY A 130 -27.56 -29.93 -6.16
C GLY A 130 -27.59 -28.43 -6.44
N ALA A 131 -26.84 -27.63 -5.64
CA ALA A 131 -26.73 -26.18 -5.81
C ALA A 131 -26.02 -25.84 -7.13
N MET A 132 -24.92 -26.50 -7.43
CA MET A 132 -24.16 -26.33 -8.66
C MET A 132 -24.97 -26.70 -9.90
N ALA A 133 -25.72 -27.82 -9.84
CA ALA A 133 -26.62 -28.26 -10.93
C ALA A 133 -27.78 -27.27 -11.12
N ALA A 134 -28.32 -26.71 -10.03
CA ALA A 134 -29.37 -25.68 -10.11
C ALA A 134 -28.84 -24.41 -10.75
N TYR A 135 -27.62 -23.95 -10.38
CA TYR A 135 -26.95 -22.81 -11.00
C TYR A 135 -26.70 -23.04 -12.50
N ALA A 136 -26.14 -24.20 -12.87
CA ALA A 136 -25.87 -24.56 -14.26
C ALA A 136 -27.15 -24.65 -15.12
N ARG A 137 -28.26 -25.07 -14.53
CA ARG A 137 -29.57 -25.12 -15.20
C ARG A 137 -30.19 -23.76 -15.43
N ARG A 138 -30.13 -22.88 -14.42
CA ARG A 138 -30.77 -21.55 -14.44
C ARG A 138 -30.03 -20.53 -15.30
N GLY A 139 -28.83 -20.87 -15.77
CA GLY A 139 -28.11 -20.04 -16.73
C GLY A 139 -27.80 -18.64 -16.25
N GLY A 140 -27.42 -18.50 -14.95
CA GLY A 140 -27.00 -17.21 -14.44
C GLY A 140 -28.04 -16.52 -13.56
N ASP A 141 -28.58 -17.21 -12.58
CA ASP A 141 -29.32 -16.56 -11.48
C ASP A 141 -28.48 -15.47 -10.84
N PRO A 142 -28.85 -14.16 -10.93
CA PRO A 142 -28.05 -13.06 -10.40
C PRO A 142 -27.84 -13.14 -8.89
N SER A 143 -28.68 -13.85 -8.18
CA SER A 143 -28.59 -14.07 -6.74
C SER A 143 -27.59 -15.17 -6.35
N ALA A 144 -27.09 -15.93 -7.32
CA ALA A 144 -26.15 -17.01 -7.06
C ALA A 144 -24.71 -16.46 -7.03
N GLN A 145 -24.04 -16.67 -5.92
CA GLN A 145 -22.60 -16.42 -5.77
C GLN A 145 -21.87 -17.79 -5.77
N PRO A 146 -21.35 -18.22 -6.91
CA PRO A 146 -20.69 -19.54 -7.03
C PRO A 146 -19.45 -19.65 -6.13
N GLN A 147 -18.76 -18.55 -5.94
CA GLN A 147 -17.57 -18.42 -5.09
C GLN A 147 -17.35 -16.94 -4.75
N ALA A 148 -16.67 -16.64 -3.62
CA ALA A 148 -16.37 -15.27 -3.23
C ALA A 148 -15.45 -14.54 -4.22
N LEU A 149 -14.59 -15.25 -4.97
CA LEU A 149 -13.70 -14.66 -6.00
C LEU A 149 -14.33 -14.62 -7.41
N PHE A 150 -15.60 -14.95 -7.55
CA PHE A 150 -16.38 -14.77 -8.77
C PHE A 150 -17.63 -13.97 -8.44
N ASP A 151 -17.53 -12.64 -8.54
CA ASP A 151 -18.69 -11.76 -8.42
C ASP A 151 -19.47 -11.73 -9.73
N GLN A 152 -20.60 -12.46 -9.76
CA GLN A 152 -21.44 -12.57 -10.95
C GLN A 152 -22.00 -11.22 -11.37
N SER A 153 -22.36 -10.36 -10.42
CA SER A 153 -22.92 -9.03 -10.70
C SER A 153 -21.88 -8.14 -11.36
N TRP A 154 -20.66 -8.16 -10.83
CA TRP A 154 -19.53 -7.46 -11.42
C TRP A 154 -19.20 -7.98 -12.82
N TYR A 155 -19.11 -9.30 -12.97
CA TYR A 155 -18.80 -9.91 -14.24
C TYR A 155 -19.82 -9.56 -15.32
N LEU A 156 -21.13 -9.66 -15.01
CA LEU A 156 -22.21 -9.30 -15.93
C LEU A 156 -22.27 -7.79 -16.25
N LYS A 157 -21.89 -6.94 -15.29
CA LYS A 157 -21.77 -5.49 -15.51
C LYS A 157 -20.68 -5.15 -16.54
N GLY A 158 -19.56 -5.89 -16.49
CA GLY A 158 -18.49 -5.81 -17.48
C GLY A 158 -18.80 -6.48 -18.82
N ARG A 159 -19.88 -7.28 -18.89
CA ARG A 159 -20.26 -8.10 -20.07
C ARG A 159 -21.72 -7.91 -20.43
N PRO A 160 -22.10 -6.73 -20.94
CA PRO A 160 -23.49 -6.46 -21.33
C PRO A 160 -23.97 -7.37 -22.48
N ASP A 161 -23.06 -7.94 -23.28
CA ASP A 161 -23.33 -8.93 -24.31
C ASP A 161 -23.96 -10.23 -23.75
N LEU A 162 -23.73 -10.54 -22.48
CA LEU A 162 -24.33 -11.69 -21.81
C LEU A 162 -25.71 -11.38 -21.20
N ALA A 163 -26.11 -10.14 -21.14
CA ALA A 163 -27.38 -9.74 -20.56
C ALA A 163 -28.57 -10.35 -21.39
N GLY A 164 -29.42 -11.10 -20.69
CA GLY A 164 -30.55 -11.78 -21.33
C GLY A 164 -30.19 -13.07 -22.08
N SER A 165 -28.91 -13.46 -22.12
CA SER A 165 -28.50 -14.75 -22.70
C SER A 165 -28.73 -15.88 -21.69
N ALA A 166 -28.94 -17.12 -22.20
CA ALA A 166 -28.99 -18.33 -21.38
C ALA A 166 -27.57 -18.79 -20.92
N ALA A 167 -26.55 -17.97 -21.10
CA ALA A 167 -25.19 -18.29 -20.73
C ALA A 167 -25.02 -18.28 -19.22
N CYS A 168 -24.39 -19.30 -18.67
CA CYS A 168 -23.98 -19.35 -17.28
C CYS A 168 -22.69 -18.53 -17.11
N PRO A 169 -22.67 -17.41 -16.36
CA PRO A 169 -21.55 -16.48 -16.30
C PRO A 169 -20.21 -17.12 -15.91
N LEU A 170 -20.21 -18.00 -14.89
CA LEU A 170 -19.00 -18.71 -14.50
C LEU A 170 -18.49 -19.65 -15.60
N THR A 171 -19.39 -20.35 -16.29
CA THR A 171 -19.00 -21.20 -17.42
C THR A 171 -18.47 -20.36 -18.58
N HIS A 172 -19.10 -19.22 -18.87
CA HIS A 172 -18.60 -18.30 -19.88
C HIS A 172 -17.21 -17.79 -19.55
N TYR A 173 -16.98 -17.38 -18.28
CA TYR A 173 -15.64 -16.98 -17.83
C TYR A 173 -14.62 -18.07 -18.09
N LEU A 174 -14.90 -19.31 -17.68
CA LEU A 174 -13.98 -20.45 -17.80
C LEU A 174 -13.65 -20.82 -19.26
N LEU A 175 -14.60 -20.68 -20.16
CA LEU A 175 -14.44 -21.09 -21.57
C LEU A 175 -13.91 -19.96 -22.47
N HIS A 176 -14.28 -18.72 -22.20
CA HIS A 176 -14.04 -17.59 -23.08
C HIS A 176 -13.51 -16.37 -22.32
N GLY A 177 -14.21 -15.90 -21.29
CA GLY A 177 -13.95 -14.63 -20.63
C GLY A 177 -12.54 -14.50 -20.07
N ALA A 178 -11.97 -15.57 -19.52
CA ALA A 178 -10.60 -15.56 -19.03
C ALA A 178 -9.56 -15.33 -20.15
N ALA A 179 -9.79 -15.94 -21.33
CA ALA A 179 -8.93 -15.73 -22.49
C ALA A 179 -9.09 -14.33 -23.12
N GLU A 180 -10.27 -13.73 -22.93
CA GLU A 180 -10.59 -12.37 -23.35
C GLU A 180 -10.12 -11.30 -22.34
N GLY A 181 -9.52 -11.71 -21.21
CA GLY A 181 -9.04 -10.80 -20.16
C GLY A 181 -10.17 -10.23 -19.28
N ALA A 182 -11.35 -10.83 -19.24
CA ALA A 182 -12.46 -10.36 -18.42
C ALA A 182 -12.21 -10.67 -16.94
N ASP A 183 -12.45 -9.68 -16.05
CA ASP A 183 -12.22 -9.83 -14.62
C ASP A 183 -13.40 -10.45 -13.90
N PRO A 184 -13.19 -11.55 -13.17
CA PRO A 184 -14.23 -12.24 -12.43
C PRO A 184 -14.66 -11.54 -11.14
N HIS A 185 -13.83 -10.65 -10.63
CA HIS A 185 -14.00 -9.92 -9.38
C HIS A 185 -13.21 -8.63 -9.38
N PRO A 186 -13.64 -7.52 -8.73
CA PRO A 186 -12.88 -6.26 -8.67
C PRO A 186 -11.45 -6.38 -8.13
N LEU A 187 -11.18 -7.38 -7.29
CA LEU A 187 -9.85 -7.65 -6.71
C LEU A 187 -9.08 -8.78 -7.41
N PHE A 188 -9.53 -9.18 -8.61
CA PHE A 188 -8.80 -10.14 -9.44
C PHE A 188 -8.68 -9.60 -10.86
N ASP A 189 -7.49 -9.10 -11.21
CA ASP A 189 -7.17 -8.62 -12.56
C ASP A 189 -6.62 -9.78 -13.40
N THR A 190 -7.45 -10.26 -14.32
CA THR A 190 -7.14 -11.41 -15.19
C THR A 190 -5.95 -11.12 -16.10
N GLY A 191 -5.86 -9.91 -16.64
CA GLY A 191 -4.78 -9.48 -17.53
C GLY A 191 -3.44 -9.39 -16.80
N PHE A 192 -3.42 -8.72 -15.66
CA PHE A 192 -2.25 -8.61 -14.79
C PHE A 192 -1.73 -9.98 -14.34
N TYR A 193 -2.63 -10.83 -13.86
CA TYR A 193 -2.28 -12.17 -13.41
C TYR A 193 -1.73 -13.04 -14.54
N ALA A 194 -2.40 -13.01 -15.69
CA ALA A 194 -1.99 -13.80 -16.87
C ALA A 194 -0.63 -13.36 -17.41
N ALA A 195 -0.37 -12.06 -17.49
CA ALA A 195 0.92 -11.54 -17.96
C ALA A 195 2.09 -11.96 -17.06
N ARG A 196 1.89 -11.95 -15.74
CA ARG A 196 2.93 -12.32 -14.77
C ARG A 196 3.17 -13.83 -14.63
N ASN A 197 2.19 -14.65 -15.03
CA ASN A 197 2.22 -16.11 -14.86
C ASN A 197 2.05 -16.85 -16.19
N ALA A 198 2.41 -16.23 -17.31
CA ALA A 198 2.16 -16.75 -18.66
C ALA A 198 2.76 -18.13 -18.91
N ALA A 199 3.98 -18.38 -18.43
CA ALA A 199 4.68 -19.66 -18.61
C ALA A 199 3.95 -20.80 -17.88
N GLU A 200 3.56 -20.58 -16.63
CA GLU A 200 2.86 -21.57 -15.79
C GLU A 200 1.45 -21.85 -16.30
N LEU A 201 0.73 -20.80 -16.68
CA LEU A 201 -0.60 -20.93 -17.28
C LEU A 201 -0.55 -21.70 -18.59
N GLY A 202 0.44 -21.43 -19.43
CA GLY A 202 0.69 -22.18 -20.67
C GLY A 202 1.00 -23.65 -20.42
N ALA A 203 1.74 -23.97 -19.37
CA ALA A 203 2.10 -25.33 -19.01
C ALA A 203 0.94 -26.14 -18.40
N CYS A 204 0.11 -25.50 -17.58
CA CYS A 204 -0.98 -26.19 -16.86
C CYS A 204 -2.34 -26.18 -17.59
N GLY A 205 -2.56 -25.24 -18.51
CA GLY A 205 -3.81 -25.07 -19.25
C GLY A 205 -5.02 -24.69 -18.38
N LEU A 206 -4.77 -24.06 -17.21
CA LEU A 206 -5.80 -23.54 -16.33
C LEU A 206 -6.13 -22.09 -16.71
N SER A 207 -7.36 -21.65 -16.43
CA SER A 207 -7.66 -20.22 -16.47
C SER A 207 -6.93 -19.48 -15.33
N PRO A 208 -6.68 -18.16 -15.44
CA PRO A 208 -5.98 -17.38 -14.41
C PRO A 208 -6.58 -17.56 -13.01
N LEU A 209 -7.89 -17.49 -12.86
CA LEU A 209 -8.55 -17.66 -11.57
C LEU A 209 -8.44 -19.09 -11.03
N GLU A 210 -8.59 -20.12 -11.90
CA GLU A 210 -8.38 -21.51 -11.50
C GLU A 210 -6.96 -21.74 -10.99
N HIS A 211 -5.97 -21.22 -11.70
CA HIS A 211 -4.56 -21.30 -11.30
C HIS A 211 -4.34 -20.62 -9.96
N PHE A 212 -4.83 -19.38 -9.79
CA PHE A 212 -4.68 -18.64 -8.55
C PHE A 212 -5.28 -19.39 -7.35
N VAL A 213 -6.52 -19.89 -7.49
CA VAL A 213 -7.21 -20.61 -6.40
C VAL A 213 -6.54 -21.92 -6.05
N ARG A 214 -5.99 -22.64 -7.03
CA ARG A 214 -5.40 -23.98 -6.82
C ARG A 214 -3.95 -23.96 -6.40
N VAL A 215 -3.18 -23.01 -6.92
CA VAL A 215 -1.71 -23.02 -6.81
C VAL A 215 -1.19 -21.63 -6.48
N GLY A 216 -1.55 -20.62 -7.27
CA GLY A 216 -0.93 -19.31 -7.24
C GLY A 216 -1.00 -18.59 -5.90
N ALA A 217 -2.13 -18.67 -5.21
CA ALA A 217 -2.27 -18.11 -3.87
C ALA A 217 -1.27 -18.75 -2.88
N GLY A 218 -1.14 -20.08 -2.93
CA GLY A 218 -0.19 -20.83 -2.11
C GLY A 218 1.28 -20.53 -2.44
N GLU A 219 1.57 -20.17 -3.69
CA GLU A 219 2.89 -19.73 -4.14
C GLU A 219 3.18 -18.25 -3.86
N GLY A 220 2.18 -17.49 -3.36
CA GLY A 220 2.33 -16.08 -3.07
C GLY A 220 2.27 -15.20 -4.31
N ARG A 221 1.50 -15.60 -5.32
CA ARG A 221 1.28 -14.80 -6.53
C ARG A 221 0.18 -13.78 -6.33
N ASP A 222 0.44 -12.55 -6.76
CA ASP A 222 -0.49 -11.44 -6.55
C ASP A 222 -1.65 -11.53 -7.54
N PRO A 223 -2.91 -11.49 -7.07
CA PRO A 223 -4.11 -11.57 -7.93
C PRO A 223 -4.45 -10.24 -8.60
N HIS A 224 -3.97 -9.13 -8.07
CA HIS A 224 -4.29 -7.77 -8.48
C HIS A 224 -3.11 -6.84 -8.18
N PRO A 225 -2.87 -5.76 -8.96
CA PRO A 225 -1.77 -4.82 -8.70
C PRO A 225 -1.76 -4.21 -7.29
N LEU A 226 -2.94 -4.06 -6.67
CA LEU A 226 -3.11 -3.51 -5.33
C LEU A 226 -3.33 -4.57 -4.24
N PHE A 227 -2.98 -5.84 -4.53
CA PHE A 227 -3.01 -6.91 -3.53
C PHE A 227 -1.67 -7.66 -3.53
N ASP A 228 -0.78 -7.28 -2.62
CA ASP A 228 0.52 -7.93 -2.39
C ASP A 228 0.33 -9.07 -1.39
N VAL A 229 0.37 -10.31 -1.88
CA VAL A 229 0.15 -11.52 -1.07
C VAL A 229 1.21 -11.65 0.02
N ALA A 230 2.48 -11.37 -0.29
CA ALA A 230 3.56 -11.49 0.68
C ALA A 230 3.46 -10.44 1.81
N TYR A 231 3.10 -9.22 1.45
CA TYR A 231 2.85 -8.14 2.40
C TYR A 231 1.64 -8.45 3.29
N TYR A 232 0.55 -8.96 2.71
CA TYR A 232 -0.67 -9.28 3.42
C TYR A 232 -0.52 -10.44 4.41
N VAL A 233 0.09 -11.56 3.97
CA VAL A 233 0.30 -12.76 4.80
C VAL A 233 1.10 -12.46 6.06
N ARG A 234 2.05 -11.53 6.02
CA ARG A 234 2.82 -11.09 7.18
C ARG A 234 1.95 -10.49 8.29
N GLN A 235 0.84 -9.83 7.93
CA GLN A 235 -0.08 -9.20 8.87
C GLN A 235 -1.11 -10.17 9.46
N ALA A 236 -1.24 -11.37 8.89
CA ALA A 236 -2.25 -12.36 9.23
C ALA A 236 -1.61 -13.71 9.62
N PRO A 237 -1.10 -13.88 10.86
CA PRO A 237 -0.47 -15.12 11.31
C PRO A 237 -1.39 -16.35 11.23
N ASP A 238 -2.69 -16.16 11.32
CA ASP A 238 -3.72 -17.17 11.13
C ASP A 238 -3.69 -17.79 9.73
N LEU A 239 -3.35 -17.02 8.70
CA LEU A 239 -3.14 -17.55 7.34
C LEU A 239 -1.95 -18.53 7.29
N ILE A 240 -0.88 -18.24 8.02
CA ILE A 240 0.31 -19.11 8.08
C ILE A 240 -0.07 -20.48 8.68
N ALA A 241 -0.97 -20.47 9.66
CA ALA A 241 -1.42 -21.69 10.32
C ALA A 241 -2.44 -22.49 9.50
N THR A 242 -3.36 -21.80 8.79
CA THR A 242 -4.46 -22.44 8.06
C THR A 242 -4.14 -22.74 6.61
N GLY A 243 -3.26 -21.97 5.97
CA GLY A 243 -3.00 -22.04 4.53
C GLY A 243 -4.21 -21.61 3.68
N GLU A 244 -5.15 -20.86 4.26
CA GLU A 244 -6.29 -20.31 3.54
C GLU A 244 -5.81 -19.35 2.43
N ASN A 245 -6.59 -19.22 1.35
CA ASN A 245 -6.30 -18.27 0.29
C ASN A 245 -6.33 -16.83 0.81
N PRO A 246 -5.24 -16.03 0.66
CA PRO A 246 -5.13 -14.69 1.25
C PRO A 246 -6.21 -13.72 0.79
N LEU A 247 -6.62 -13.77 -0.48
CA LEU A 247 -7.67 -12.91 -0.99
C LEU A 247 -9.05 -13.29 -0.43
N LEU A 248 -9.32 -14.59 -0.25
CA LEU A 248 -10.54 -15.03 0.43
C LEU A 248 -10.56 -14.61 1.89
N HIS A 249 -9.45 -14.75 2.59
CA HIS A 249 -9.31 -14.28 3.97
C HIS A 249 -9.54 -12.77 4.07
N TYR A 250 -8.96 -11.98 3.13
CA TYR A 250 -9.16 -10.53 3.10
C TYR A 250 -10.65 -10.18 2.95
N LEU A 251 -11.34 -10.79 1.99
CA LEU A 251 -12.77 -10.55 1.75
C LEU A 251 -13.67 -10.97 2.91
N ARG A 252 -13.29 -12.00 3.67
CA ARG A 252 -14.10 -12.52 4.78
C ARG A 252 -13.88 -11.80 6.09
N THR A 253 -12.65 -11.51 6.42
CA THR A 253 -12.27 -11.03 7.76
C THR A 253 -11.20 -9.95 7.74
N GLY A 254 -10.29 -9.97 6.78
CA GLY A 254 -9.12 -9.12 6.79
C GLY A 254 -9.44 -7.65 6.64
N ALA A 255 -10.36 -7.30 5.75
CA ALA A 255 -10.82 -5.93 5.55
C ALA A 255 -11.47 -5.37 6.82
N ALA A 256 -12.39 -6.12 7.44
CA ALA A 256 -13.04 -5.74 8.70
C ALA A 256 -12.05 -5.63 9.88
N ARG A 257 -10.92 -6.36 9.84
CA ARG A 257 -9.83 -6.25 10.82
C ARG A 257 -8.88 -5.08 10.52
N GLY A 258 -9.09 -4.33 9.44
CA GLY A 258 -8.22 -3.23 9.04
C GLY A 258 -6.85 -3.67 8.51
N LEU A 259 -6.71 -4.92 8.02
CA LEU A 259 -5.45 -5.39 7.44
C LEU A 259 -5.22 -4.73 6.07
N ASN A 260 -4.00 -4.29 5.83
CA ASN A 260 -3.63 -3.61 4.60
C ASN A 260 -3.36 -4.62 3.47
N PRO A 261 -4.06 -4.56 2.33
CA PRO A 261 -3.83 -5.47 1.21
C PRO A 261 -2.54 -5.15 0.42
N HIS A 262 -2.08 -3.90 0.48
CA HIS A 262 -0.91 -3.40 -0.25
C HIS A 262 -0.22 -2.28 0.54
N PRO A 263 1.10 -2.07 0.41
CA PRO A 263 1.80 -0.97 1.09
C PRO A 263 1.23 0.42 0.83
N LEU A 264 0.63 0.64 -0.34
CA LEU A 264 -0.02 1.91 -0.73
C LEU A 264 -1.53 1.96 -0.45
N PHE A 265 -2.04 1.05 0.38
CA PHE A 265 -3.41 1.10 0.89
C PHE A 265 -3.39 1.03 2.42
N ALA A 266 -3.55 2.17 3.07
CA ALA A 266 -3.58 2.31 4.53
C ALA A 266 -5.03 2.25 5.02
N SER A 267 -5.49 1.09 5.46
CA SER A 267 -6.89 0.84 5.85
C SER A 267 -7.37 1.74 6.98
N ASP A 268 -6.52 2.04 7.97
CA ASP A 268 -6.79 2.95 9.08
C ASP A 268 -7.02 4.40 8.60
N TYR A 269 -6.14 4.87 7.72
CA TYR A 269 -6.25 6.20 7.11
C TYR A 269 -7.48 6.31 6.23
N TYR A 270 -7.75 5.27 5.43
CA TYR A 270 -8.94 5.22 4.58
C TYR A 270 -10.23 5.22 5.41
N ALA A 271 -10.27 4.44 6.50
CA ALA A 271 -11.39 4.42 7.45
C ALA A 271 -11.67 5.79 8.08
N SER A 272 -10.61 6.55 8.42
CA SER A 272 -10.78 7.89 8.99
C SER A 272 -11.46 8.86 8.02
N GLN A 273 -11.21 8.75 6.73
CA GLN A 273 -11.86 9.56 5.69
C GLN A 273 -13.32 9.17 5.49
N LEU A 274 -13.66 7.88 5.52
CA LEU A 274 -15.05 7.42 5.45
C LEU A 274 -15.85 7.96 6.64
N ALA A 275 -15.30 7.85 7.85
CA ALA A 275 -15.94 8.39 9.06
C ALA A 275 -16.13 9.91 8.98
N ALA A 276 -15.13 10.66 8.52
CA ALA A 276 -15.21 12.10 8.35
C ALA A 276 -16.25 12.52 7.29
N SER A 277 -16.46 11.67 6.27
CA SER A 277 -17.44 11.90 5.20
C SER A 277 -18.85 11.37 5.54
N GLY A 278 -19.05 10.76 6.70
CA GLY A 278 -20.32 10.16 7.11
C GLY A 278 -20.72 8.92 6.29
N ILE A 279 -19.77 8.27 5.63
CA ILE A 279 -19.98 7.07 4.82
C ILE A 279 -19.88 5.86 5.73
N ALA A 280 -21.00 5.12 5.88
CA ALA A 280 -21.10 3.95 6.75
C ALA A 280 -20.78 2.64 5.99
N GLU A 281 -19.69 2.63 5.23
CA GLU A 281 -19.24 1.46 4.50
C GLU A 281 -17.92 0.91 5.06
N GLU A 282 -17.63 -0.35 4.77
CA GLU A 282 -16.39 -0.99 5.22
C GLU A 282 -15.18 -0.37 4.51
N ALA A 283 -14.19 0.02 5.30
CA ALA A 283 -12.93 0.59 4.81
C ALA A 283 -12.07 -0.47 4.12
N SER A 284 -12.43 -0.85 2.91
CA SER A 284 -11.80 -1.92 2.15
C SER A 284 -11.25 -1.45 0.80
N LEU A 285 -10.28 -2.21 0.26
CA LEU A 285 -9.81 -2.00 -1.11
C LEU A 285 -10.94 -2.20 -2.13
N LEU A 286 -11.90 -3.07 -1.83
CA LEU A 286 -13.07 -3.27 -2.68
C LEU A 286 -13.90 -1.99 -2.78
N HIS A 287 -14.20 -1.33 -1.64
CA HIS A 287 -14.91 -0.05 -1.63
C HIS A 287 -14.09 1.03 -2.37
N TYR A 288 -12.77 1.09 -2.16
CA TYR A 288 -11.93 2.06 -2.87
C TYR A 288 -12.04 1.91 -4.39
N LEU A 289 -11.89 0.70 -4.93
CA LEU A 289 -11.93 0.44 -6.37
C LEU A 289 -13.32 0.62 -6.99
N THR A 290 -14.39 0.35 -6.23
CA THR A 290 -15.77 0.43 -6.77
C THR A 290 -16.41 1.80 -6.61
N ALA A 291 -16.01 2.58 -5.62
CA ALA A 291 -16.61 3.89 -5.32
C ALA A 291 -15.58 4.95 -4.86
N GLY A 292 -14.68 4.60 -3.95
CA GLY A 292 -13.85 5.55 -3.21
C GLY A 292 -12.89 6.36 -4.10
N SER A 293 -12.29 5.74 -5.11
CA SER A 293 -11.42 6.42 -6.07
C SER A 293 -12.17 7.49 -6.86
N ALA A 294 -13.42 7.22 -7.27
CA ALA A 294 -14.27 8.19 -7.96
C ALA A 294 -14.71 9.33 -7.04
N LEU A 295 -14.89 9.08 -5.76
CA LEU A 295 -15.19 10.08 -4.73
C LEU A 295 -13.96 10.91 -4.32
N GLY A 296 -12.77 10.61 -4.86
CA GLY A 296 -11.52 11.31 -4.52
C GLY A 296 -10.94 10.93 -3.16
N LEU A 297 -11.41 9.84 -2.53
CA LEU A 297 -10.86 9.34 -1.27
C LEU A 297 -9.43 8.82 -1.49
N LYS A 298 -8.53 9.15 -0.57
CA LYS A 298 -7.11 8.81 -0.69
C LYS A 298 -6.84 7.44 -0.07
N PRO A 299 -6.26 6.50 -0.84
CA PRO A 299 -5.93 5.16 -0.33
C PRO A 299 -4.76 5.18 0.65
N HIS A 300 -3.88 6.17 0.53
CA HIS A 300 -2.68 6.34 1.35
C HIS A 300 -2.39 7.84 1.55
N PRO A 301 -1.83 8.29 2.70
CA PRO A 301 -1.53 9.70 2.95
C PRO A 301 -0.67 10.37 1.88
N LEU A 302 0.24 9.62 1.26
CA LEU A 302 1.16 10.11 0.22
C LEU A 302 0.63 9.92 -1.21
N PHE A 303 -0.58 9.39 -1.40
CA PHE A 303 -1.20 9.24 -2.71
C PHE A 303 -2.49 10.04 -2.81
N ASP A 304 -2.56 10.96 -3.77
CA ASP A 304 -3.74 11.80 -4.03
C ASP A 304 -4.31 11.50 -5.41
N PRO A 305 -5.42 10.72 -5.51
CA PRO A 305 -5.98 10.33 -6.80
C PRO A 305 -6.55 11.51 -7.60
N ALA A 306 -7.04 12.57 -6.93
CA ALA A 306 -7.56 13.74 -7.61
C ALA A 306 -6.42 14.55 -8.24
N TRP A 307 -5.39 14.84 -7.45
CA TRP A 307 -4.18 15.51 -7.93
C TRP A 307 -3.50 14.71 -9.05
N TYR A 308 -3.42 13.38 -8.92
CA TYR A 308 -2.81 12.50 -9.93
C TYR A 308 -3.53 12.59 -11.29
N ARG A 309 -4.88 12.60 -11.28
CA ARG A 309 -5.67 12.79 -12.52
C ARG A 309 -5.46 14.16 -13.14
N GLU A 310 -5.30 15.20 -12.33
CA GLU A 310 -5.04 16.56 -12.80
C GLU A 310 -3.66 16.69 -13.45
N GLN A 311 -2.63 16.11 -12.82
CA GLN A 311 -1.27 16.16 -13.35
C GLN A 311 -1.05 15.25 -14.56
N TYR A 312 -1.79 14.15 -14.68
CA TYR A 312 -1.62 13.15 -15.74
C TYR A 312 -2.93 12.88 -16.47
N PRO A 313 -3.35 13.79 -17.40
CA PRO A 313 -4.63 13.69 -18.11
C PRO A 313 -4.77 12.43 -18.98
N ASP A 314 -3.65 11.81 -19.39
CA ASP A 314 -3.65 10.54 -20.11
C ASP A 314 -4.27 9.40 -19.30
N VAL A 315 -4.17 9.43 -17.98
CA VAL A 315 -4.82 8.47 -17.07
C VAL A 315 -6.35 8.57 -17.20
N VAL A 316 -6.86 9.79 -17.24
CA VAL A 316 -8.30 10.04 -17.43
C VAL A 316 -8.75 9.60 -18.83
N THR A 317 -7.97 9.92 -19.87
CA THR A 317 -8.28 9.56 -21.26
C THR A 317 -8.35 8.03 -21.46
N ARG A 318 -7.47 7.29 -20.76
CA ARG A 318 -7.46 5.82 -20.79
C ARG A 318 -8.47 5.19 -19.84
N ASN A 319 -9.22 5.98 -19.08
CA ASN A 319 -10.11 5.52 -18.00
C ASN A 319 -9.42 4.59 -17.01
N ALA A 320 -8.12 4.86 -16.72
CA ALA A 320 -7.33 4.06 -15.79
C ALA A 320 -7.58 4.51 -14.35
N GLU A 321 -7.56 3.56 -13.41
CA GLU A 321 -7.60 3.89 -12.00
C GLU A 321 -6.22 4.46 -11.59
N PRO A 322 -6.15 5.65 -10.94
CA PRO A 322 -4.90 6.35 -10.67
C PRO A 322 -3.87 5.56 -9.87
N LEU A 323 -4.29 4.86 -8.82
CA LEU A 323 -3.36 4.09 -8.00
C LEU A 323 -2.83 2.86 -8.74
N ILE A 324 -3.67 2.19 -9.54
CA ILE A 324 -3.25 1.08 -10.41
C ILE A 324 -2.24 1.59 -11.43
N ASP A 325 -2.52 2.71 -12.12
CA ASP A 325 -1.58 3.32 -13.07
C ASP A 325 -0.23 3.63 -12.39
N PHE A 326 -0.27 4.25 -11.21
CA PHE A 326 0.95 4.59 -10.48
C PHE A 326 1.76 3.37 -10.06
N VAL A 327 1.10 2.31 -9.58
CA VAL A 327 1.75 1.07 -9.14
C VAL A 327 2.34 0.29 -10.31
N THR A 328 1.64 0.22 -11.43
CA THR A 328 2.03 -0.63 -12.56
C THR A 328 3.02 0.02 -13.52
N THR A 329 2.91 1.32 -13.75
CA THR A 329 3.69 2.02 -14.76
C THR A 329 4.14 3.42 -14.36
N GLY A 330 3.25 4.23 -13.77
CA GLY A 330 3.50 5.65 -13.52
C GLY A 330 4.69 5.89 -12.59
N GLY A 331 4.83 5.09 -11.54
CA GLY A 331 5.95 5.19 -10.61
C GLY A 331 7.30 4.95 -11.28
N GLU A 332 7.40 3.93 -12.12
CA GLU A 332 8.62 3.62 -12.89
C GLU A 332 8.93 4.70 -13.95
N GLN A 333 7.90 5.37 -14.47
CA GLN A 333 8.03 6.52 -15.36
C GLN A 333 8.42 7.82 -14.64
N GLY A 334 8.58 7.79 -13.33
CA GLY A 334 8.93 8.96 -12.52
C GLY A 334 7.74 9.88 -12.21
N ARG A 335 6.49 9.44 -12.41
CA ARG A 335 5.30 10.20 -12.02
C ARG A 335 5.24 10.31 -10.50
N SER A 336 4.87 11.48 -10.01
CA SER A 336 4.68 11.71 -8.58
C SER A 336 3.27 11.27 -8.14
N PRO A 337 3.11 10.64 -6.96
CA PRO A 337 1.82 10.14 -6.48
C PRO A 337 0.91 11.22 -5.90
N GLY A 338 1.47 12.38 -5.60
CA GLY A 338 0.78 13.52 -5.01
C GLY A 338 1.72 14.69 -4.78
N PRO A 339 1.23 15.84 -4.27
CA PRO A 339 2.03 17.04 -4.08
C PRO A 339 3.11 16.89 -3.02
N TRP A 340 3.04 15.83 -2.22
CA TRP A 340 3.93 15.60 -1.07
C TRP A 340 5.18 14.79 -1.40
N PHE A 341 5.10 13.94 -2.42
CA PHE A 341 6.19 13.04 -2.80
C PHE A 341 6.67 13.35 -4.22
N ASP A 342 7.86 13.92 -4.33
CA ASP A 342 8.53 14.14 -5.60
C ASP A 342 9.35 12.89 -5.96
N THR A 343 8.84 12.10 -6.90
CA THR A 343 9.47 10.86 -7.36
C THR A 343 10.84 11.11 -7.98
N SER A 344 11.00 12.15 -8.78
CA SER A 344 12.27 12.46 -9.44
C SER A 344 13.35 12.83 -8.42
N ARG A 345 13.00 13.66 -7.44
CA ARG A 345 13.90 14.02 -6.33
C ARG A 345 14.27 12.79 -5.50
N TYR A 346 13.27 11.96 -5.17
CA TYR A 346 13.52 10.72 -4.45
C TYR A 346 14.51 9.82 -5.17
N LEU A 347 14.29 9.55 -6.47
CA LEU A 347 15.17 8.72 -7.28
C LEU A 347 16.60 9.29 -7.36
N ALA A 348 16.75 10.61 -7.48
CA ALA A 348 18.05 11.28 -7.48
C ALA A 348 18.78 11.11 -6.13
N LEU A 349 18.09 11.29 -5.01
CA LEU A 349 18.65 11.10 -3.67
C LEU A 349 18.97 9.63 -3.36
N ARG A 350 18.22 8.71 -3.95
CA ARG A 350 18.34 7.27 -3.72
C ARG A 350 19.45 6.62 -4.56
N ALA A 351 19.79 7.21 -5.72
CA ALA A 351 20.77 6.67 -6.67
C ALA A 351 22.13 6.28 -6.05
N PRO A 352 22.74 7.06 -5.12
CA PRO A 352 24.01 6.67 -4.50
C PRO A 352 23.95 5.38 -3.68
N ALA A 353 22.76 5.02 -3.16
CA ALA A 353 22.56 3.81 -2.36
C ALA A 353 22.09 2.61 -3.21
N GLY A 354 22.11 2.73 -4.55
CA GLY A 354 21.75 1.71 -5.52
C GLY A 354 20.40 1.95 -6.20
N PRO A 355 20.08 1.19 -7.27
CA PRO A 355 18.85 1.38 -8.02
C PRO A 355 17.62 1.00 -7.20
N VAL A 356 16.52 1.71 -7.44
CA VAL A 356 15.19 1.33 -6.93
C VAL A 356 14.65 0.20 -7.80
N VAL A 357 14.19 -0.85 -7.16
CA VAL A 357 13.52 -1.98 -7.83
C VAL A 357 12.02 -1.89 -7.55
N GLY A 358 11.21 -1.78 -8.60
CA GLY A 358 9.77 -1.61 -8.48
C GLY A 358 9.34 -0.17 -8.20
N ASN A 359 8.21 0.00 -7.54
CA ASN A 359 7.60 1.31 -7.34
C ASN A 359 8.39 2.20 -6.35
N PRO A 360 8.77 3.44 -6.70
CA PRO A 360 9.59 4.32 -5.85
C PRO A 360 8.96 4.67 -4.50
N LEU A 361 7.64 4.84 -4.43
CA LEU A 361 6.98 5.14 -3.17
C LEU A 361 6.95 3.90 -2.25
N VAL A 362 6.80 2.70 -2.82
CA VAL A 362 6.91 1.45 -2.05
C VAL A 362 8.33 1.27 -1.52
N ASP A 363 9.38 1.54 -2.33
CA ASP A 363 10.78 1.53 -1.84
C ASP A 363 10.98 2.55 -0.71
N TYR A 364 10.45 3.76 -0.86
CA TYR A 364 10.51 4.79 0.19
C TYR A 364 9.90 4.29 1.51
N LEU A 365 8.71 3.71 1.47
CA LEU A 365 8.00 3.18 2.64
C LEU A 365 8.70 1.97 3.26
N HIS A 366 9.39 1.17 2.45
CA HIS A 366 10.11 -0.03 2.88
C HIS A 366 11.60 0.26 3.19
N GLY A 367 11.89 1.35 3.86
CA GLY A 367 13.22 1.69 4.34
C GLY A 367 14.05 2.57 3.41
N GLY A 368 13.58 2.85 2.17
CA GLY A 368 14.24 3.79 1.26
C GLY A 368 14.38 5.19 1.82
N ALA A 369 13.41 5.62 2.63
CA ALA A 369 13.45 6.90 3.35
C ALA A 369 14.72 7.07 4.21
N TRP A 370 15.21 5.99 4.77
CA TRP A 370 16.39 5.99 5.67
C TRP A 370 17.74 5.82 4.95
N ARG A 371 17.67 5.63 3.62
CA ARG A 371 18.85 5.48 2.74
C ARG A 371 19.18 6.75 1.96
N ILE A 372 18.44 7.83 2.20
CA ILE A 372 18.63 9.12 1.54
C ILE A 372 18.97 10.19 2.58
N SER A 373 19.67 11.25 2.13
CA SER A 373 20.10 12.36 3.00
C SER A 373 18.94 13.23 3.50
N GLU A 374 17.81 13.20 2.80
CA GLU A 374 16.64 14.02 3.08
C GLU A 374 15.37 13.16 3.13
N PRO A 375 15.11 12.44 4.24
CA PRO A 375 13.93 11.55 4.34
C PRO A 375 12.58 12.23 4.12
N TRP A 376 12.50 13.54 4.32
CA TRP A 376 11.30 14.38 4.10
C TRP A 376 11.26 15.06 2.71
N LEU A 377 12.18 14.75 1.81
CA LEU A 377 12.23 15.24 0.42
C LEU A 377 12.17 16.79 0.31
N GLY A 378 12.90 17.49 1.18
CA GLY A 378 13.01 18.96 1.17
C GLY A 378 11.77 19.69 1.70
N ARG A 379 10.83 19.02 2.35
CA ARG A 379 9.71 19.68 3.04
C ARG A 379 10.22 20.39 4.29
N PRO A 380 9.70 21.60 4.63
CA PRO A 380 10.17 22.34 5.77
C PRO A 380 9.86 21.64 7.09
N SER A 381 10.87 21.62 7.93
CA SER A 381 10.87 21.44 9.37
C SER A 381 10.04 20.29 9.96
N LEU A 382 10.37 19.07 9.60
CA LEU A 382 10.43 18.08 10.64
C LEU A 382 11.81 18.31 11.31
N ASP A 383 11.82 18.85 12.51
CA ASP A 383 13.04 18.86 13.31
C ASP A 383 13.39 17.40 13.61
N PHE A 384 14.17 16.81 12.68
CA PHE A 384 14.51 15.39 12.66
C PHE A 384 15.10 14.92 13.99
N VAL A 385 15.68 15.83 14.77
CA VAL A 385 16.29 15.47 16.05
C VAL A 385 15.28 15.47 17.18
N SER A 386 14.31 16.39 17.21
CA SER A 386 13.26 16.37 18.24
C SER A 386 12.26 15.25 18.02
N THR A 387 11.99 14.88 16.77
CA THR A 387 11.10 13.79 16.39
C THR A 387 11.79 12.43 16.27
N ALA A 388 13.13 12.39 16.24
CA ALA A 388 13.89 11.15 16.08
C ALA A 388 13.59 10.09 17.15
N ALA A 389 13.40 10.52 18.40
CA ALA A 389 13.02 9.62 19.50
C ALA A 389 11.59 9.06 19.33
N GLU A 390 10.69 9.84 18.72
CA GLU A 390 9.33 9.43 18.41
C GLU A 390 9.31 8.44 17.22
N PHE A 391 10.14 8.67 16.19
CA PHE A 391 10.28 7.76 15.04
C PHE A 391 10.77 6.35 15.41
N ALA A 392 11.57 6.21 16.45
CA ALA A 392 12.02 4.90 16.92
C ALA A 392 10.86 3.97 17.33
N GLY A 393 9.72 4.55 17.73
CA GLY A 393 8.49 3.83 18.07
C GLY A 393 7.49 3.69 16.90
N TRP A 394 7.68 4.39 15.78
CA TRP A 394 6.69 4.46 14.71
C TRP A 394 6.89 3.40 13.65
N SER A 395 5.75 2.95 13.10
CA SER A 395 5.71 2.04 11.95
C SER A 395 5.62 2.78 10.62
N MET A 396 5.78 4.11 10.59
CA MET A 396 5.62 4.96 9.41
C MET A 396 6.84 5.85 9.16
N THR A 397 6.98 6.34 7.92
CA THR A 397 8.06 7.24 7.50
C THR A 397 7.80 8.70 7.90
N PRO A 398 8.83 9.57 7.94
CA PRO A 398 8.66 10.98 8.30
C PRO A 398 7.66 11.74 7.43
N LEU A 399 7.71 11.50 6.11
CA LEU A 399 6.82 12.18 5.18
C LEU A 399 5.36 11.68 5.31
N GLU A 400 5.17 10.38 5.59
CA GLU A 400 3.85 9.82 5.85
C GLU A 400 3.23 10.41 7.12
N HIS A 401 4.01 10.49 8.20
CA HIS A 401 3.55 11.13 9.44
C HIS A 401 3.11 12.57 9.20
N TRP A 402 3.93 13.36 8.51
CA TRP A 402 3.62 14.75 8.20
C TRP A 402 2.35 14.88 7.32
N ALA A 403 2.19 14.01 6.31
CA ALA A 403 1.01 14.00 5.46
C ALA A 403 -0.27 13.65 6.23
N ARG A 404 -0.21 12.74 7.21
CA ARG A 404 -1.33 12.39 8.10
C ARG A 404 -1.76 13.56 8.99
N GLN A 405 -0.87 14.44 9.38
CA GLN A 405 -1.17 15.64 10.17
C GLN A 405 -1.80 16.78 9.35
N GLY A 406 -2.16 16.53 8.10
CA GLY A 406 -2.79 17.50 7.21
C GLY A 406 -1.80 18.33 6.41
N GLY A 407 -0.52 17.96 6.42
CA GLY A 407 0.54 18.59 5.62
C GLY A 407 0.45 20.11 5.72
N GLY A 408 0.80 20.71 6.87
CA GLY A 408 0.58 22.14 7.14
C GLY A 408 0.88 22.98 5.91
N GLN A 409 0.13 24.05 5.69
CA GLN A 409 0.35 24.97 4.56
C GLN A 409 1.83 25.30 4.50
N ILE A 410 2.45 25.05 3.35
CA ILE A 410 3.81 25.51 3.09
C ILE A 410 3.76 27.03 3.33
N PRO A 411 4.49 27.58 4.30
CA PRO A 411 4.67 29.03 4.29
C PRO A 411 5.27 29.37 2.95
N ASN A 412 4.60 30.25 2.21
CA ASN A 412 5.06 30.71 0.90
C ASN A 412 6.54 31.10 1.04
N ALA A 413 7.42 30.35 0.39
CA ALA A 413 8.83 30.69 0.25
C ALA A 413 9.00 31.84 -0.71
#